data_1a0680e826c88997324c6cd8cc659d8d
#
_entry.id   1a0680e826c88997324c6cd8cc659d8d
#
_cell.length_a   1.000
_cell.length_b   1.000
_cell.length_c   1.000
_cell.angle_alpha   90.00
_cell.angle_beta   90.00
_cell.angle_gamma   90.00
#
_symmetry.space_group_name_H-M   'P 1'
#
loop_
_entity.id
_entity.type
_entity.pdbx_description
1 polymer ?
#
loop_
_entity_poly.entity_id
_entity_poly.type
_entity_poly.pdbx_seq_one_letter_code
_entity_poly.pdbx_strand_id
1 'polypeptide(L)'
;MWFNPAALLKAYMPTGLFPRSLLIVVVPVVITQIIVAFVFMERHWTTVTQRLSRAAVSDISILADLRMREQGSNSELLSQLAGDTLSMSVAFLPGETLPEADPPPIVALLHQSLSRELASQIGRPFWVDTTTYENYVDIRVLLPGEVMRVLTQKKRVYATNTHIFIIWMVGTSVILLMISGTFLRNQIRPIQRLAEAAEEFGKGRDTPEFRPSGASEVRRASASFIEMRDRIQRQIEQRTTMLAGVSHDLRTPLTRLKLQLAMLPQATEIQDLNSDIVEMEDMLDDYLDFARGYHGETATEIDFGSFVDQLCRDAERRWPDVQVRLNDTLDEMLRVKHNALRRCITNLVNNACAHAKLVHVAARRDPDGTNVLITVDDNGTGIPAENREDVFRPFYRLDDARTAQMGGTGLGLAIARDIARGHGGDITLDQSNLGGLQARISI
;
A
#
# COMPACT_ATOMS: atom_id res chain seq x y z
N MET A 1 28.16 3.75 -21.65
CA MET A 1 26.93 3.93 -20.85
C MET A 1 26.82 2.74 -19.89
N TRP A 2 27.14 2.93 -18.63
CA TRP A 2 27.08 1.84 -17.63
C TRP A 2 25.63 1.59 -17.28
N PHE A 3 25.19 0.39 -17.54
CA PHE A 3 23.85 -0.08 -17.17
C PHE A 3 23.80 -0.10 -15.62
N ASN A 4 23.05 0.84 -15.02
CA ASN A 4 22.88 0.86 -13.57
C ASN A 4 21.62 0.07 -13.20
N PRO A 5 21.76 -1.23 -12.86
CA PRO A 5 20.61 -2.10 -12.55
C PRO A 5 19.83 -1.63 -11.32
N ALA A 6 20.48 -0.86 -10.42
CA ALA A 6 19.85 -0.33 -9.22
C ALA A 6 18.81 0.76 -9.54
N ALA A 7 19.00 1.55 -10.61
CA ALA A 7 18.05 2.59 -11.02
C ALA A 7 16.76 1.99 -11.62
N LEU A 8 16.88 0.92 -12.40
CA LEU A 8 15.73 0.18 -12.95
C LEU A 8 14.94 -0.53 -11.84
N LEU A 9 15.62 -1.19 -10.90
CA LEU A 9 14.98 -1.81 -9.74
C LEU A 9 14.19 -0.77 -8.93
N LYS A 10 14.71 0.44 -8.75
CA LYS A 10 14.05 1.50 -7.98
C LYS A 10 12.77 2.02 -8.65
N ALA A 11 12.71 2.07 -9.98
CA ALA A 11 11.54 2.54 -10.73
C ALA A 11 10.36 1.55 -10.72
N TYR A 12 10.64 0.23 -10.62
CA TYR A 12 9.62 -0.81 -10.62
C TYR A 12 9.33 -1.41 -9.23
N MET A 13 10.06 -0.98 -8.18
CA MET A 13 9.80 -1.47 -6.83
C MET A 13 8.51 -0.87 -6.26
N PRO A 14 7.58 -1.70 -5.79
CA PRO A 14 6.39 -1.23 -5.09
C PRO A 14 6.77 -0.43 -3.84
N THR A 15 5.96 0.59 -3.50
CA THR A 15 6.22 1.48 -2.35
C THR A 15 5.99 0.80 -1.00
N GLY A 16 5.10 -0.18 -0.93
CA GLY A 16 4.75 -0.88 0.31
C GLY A 16 5.81 -1.87 0.80
N LEU A 17 5.94 -2.00 2.12
CA LEU A 17 6.89 -2.92 2.76
C LEU A 17 6.58 -4.40 2.42
N PHE A 18 5.31 -4.79 2.47
CA PHE A 18 4.89 -6.17 2.18
C PHE A 18 5.23 -6.63 0.76
N PRO A 19 4.84 -5.92 -0.31
CA PRO A 19 5.18 -6.35 -1.67
C PRO A 19 6.69 -6.32 -1.95
N ARG A 20 7.46 -5.41 -1.35
CA ARG A 20 8.93 -5.43 -1.44
C ARG A 20 9.53 -6.69 -0.83
N SER A 21 9.12 -7.03 0.38
CA SER A 21 9.62 -8.22 1.07
C SER A 21 9.19 -9.51 0.37
N LEU A 22 7.97 -9.53 -0.19
CA LEU A 22 7.48 -10.66 -0.99
C LEU A 22 8.35 -10.85 -2.25
N LEU A 23 8.73 -9.78 -2.92
CA LEU A 23 9.58 -9.82 -4.11
C LEU A 23 10.97 -10.40 -3.81
N ILE A 24 11.54 -10.05 -2.64
CA ILE A 24 12.85 -10.59 -2.16
C ILE A 24 12.79 -12.11 -2.00
N VAL A 25 11.63 -12.68 -1.66
CA VAL A 25 11.46 -14.13 -1.50
C VAL A 25 11.10 -14.80 -2.84
N VAL A 26 10.17 -14.24 -3.59
CA VAL A 26 9.64 -14.83 -4.82
C VAL A 26 10.69 -14.89 -5.93
N VAL A 27 11.43 -13.79 -6.16
CA VAL A 27 12.37 -13.70 -7.27
C VAL A 27 13.49 -14.76 -7.18
N PRO A 28 14.21 -14.94 -6.06
CA PRO A 28 15.21 -16.01 -5.94
C PRO A 28 14.62 -17.41 -6.10
N VAL A 29 13.42 -17.67 -5.56
CA VAL A 29 12.75 -18.96 -5.70
C VAL A 29 12.46 -19.27 -7.16
N VAL A 30 11.89 -18.32 -7.90
CA VAL A 30 11.58 -18.48 -9.34
C VAL A 30 12.84 -18.68 -10.15
N ILE A 31 13.88 -17.88 -9.93
CA ILE A 31 15.18 -18.03 -10.61
C ILE A 31 15.79 -19.40 -10.33
N THR A 32 15.83 -19.82 -9.07
CA THR A 32 16.35 -21.13 -8.68
C THR A 32 15.59 -22.25 -9.36
N GLN A 33 14.27 -22.15 -9.45
CA GLN A 33 13.44 -23.14 -10.15
C GLN A 33 13.72 -23.23 -11.64
N ILE A 34 13.86 -22.07 -12.30
CA ILE A 34 14.22 -22.05 -13.73
C ILE A 34 15.56 -22.74 -13.95
N ILE A 35 16.56 -22.43 -13.10
CA ILE A 35 17.90 -23.06 -13.21
C ILE A 35 17.83 -24.56 -12.95
N VAL A 36 17.12 -24.99 -11.89
CA VAL A 36 16.98 -26.41 -11.56
C VAL A 36 16.23 -27.16 -12.67
N ALA A 37 15.14 -26.60 -13.18
CA ALA A 37 14.41 -27.18 -14.31
C ALA A 37 15.28 -27.32 -15.55
N PHE A 38 16.05 -26.28 -15.89
CA PHE A 38 16.95 -26.29 -17.05
C PHE A 38 18.05 -27.35 -16.91
N VAL A 39 18.76 -27.36 -15.78
CA VAL A 39 19.83 -28.35 -15.50
C VAL A 39 19.29 -29.78 -15.47
N PHE A 40 18.09 -29.98 -14.88
CA PHE A 40 17.46 -31.29 -14.85
C PHE A 40 17.08 -31.76 -16.28
N MET A 41 16.46 -30.88 -17.08
CA MET A 41 16.08 -31.20 -18.45
C MET A 41 17.31 -31.53 -19.31
N GLU A 42 18.36 -30.72 -19.25
CA GLU A 42 19.53 -30.89 -20.09
C GLU A 42 20.40 -32.08 -19.69
N ARG A 43 20.66 -32.27 -18.40
CA ARG A 43 21.55 -33.34 -17.93
C ARG A 43 20.85 -34.63 -17.63
N HIS A 44 19.81 -34.61 -16.83
CA HIS A 44 19.20 -35.86 -16.36
C HIS A 44 18.37 -36.51 -17.45
N TRP A 45 17.50 -35.74 -18.09
CA TRP A 45 16.58 -36.27 -19.10
C TRP A 45 17.32 -36.76 -20.37
N THR A 46 18.28 -35.97 -20.90
CA THR A 46 19.13 -36.37 -22.03
C THR A 46 19.96 -37.59 -21.68
N THR A 47 20.60 -37.63 -20.50
CA THR A 47 21.45 -38.78 -20.10
C THR A 47 20.61 -40.04 -19.95
N VAL A 48 19.45 -39.99 -19.31
CA VAL A 48 18.58 -41.16 -19.13
C VAL A 48 18.03 -41.64 -20.48
N THR A 49 17.58 -40.73 -21.32
CA THR A 49 17.06 -41.05 -22.66
C THR A 49 18.15 -41.70 -23.53
N GLN A 50 19.37 -41.16 -23.52
CA GLN A 50 20.50 -41.78 -24.24
C GLN A 50 20.82 -43.18 -23.75
N ARG A 51 20.82 -43.40 -22.42
CA ARG A 51 21.10 -44.74 -21.85
C ARG A 51 20.01 -45.75 -22.24
N LEU A 52 18.74 -45.35 -22.17
CA LEU A 52 17.61 -46.19 -22.55
C LEU A 52 17.62 -46.48 -24.06
N SER A 53 17.86 -45.48 -24.90
CA SER A 53 17.98 -45.64 -26.34
C SER A 53 19.11 -46.56 -26.69
N ARG A 54 20.30 -46.39 -26.04
CA ARG A 54 21.48 -47.26 -26.26
C ARG A 54 21.20 -48.71 -25.89
N ALA A 55 20.55 -48.98 -24.75
CA ALA A 55 20.17 -50.33 -24.36
C ALA A 55 19.20 -50.98 -25.38
N ALA A 56 18.18 -50.25 -25.78
CA ALA A 56 17.20 -50.74 -26.75
C ALA A 56 17.85 -51.05 -28.12
N VAL A 57 18.71 -50.11 -28.58
CA VAL A 57 19.45 -50.33 -29.87
C VAL A 57 20.42 -51.51 -29.77
N SER A 58 21.07 -51.70 -28.64
CA SER A 58 21.95 -52.90 -28.43
C SER A 58 21.16 -54.19 -28.54
N ASP A 59 19.95 -54.27 -27.93
CA ASP A 59 19.08 -55.42 -28.05
C ASP A 59 18.68 -55.66 -29.53
N ILE A 60 18.32 -54.58 -30.27
CA ILE A 60 17.96 -54.64 -31.70
C ILE A 60 19.16 -55.12 -32.54
N SER A 61 20.38 -54.64 -32.23
CA SER A 61 21.58 -55.03 -32.98
C SER A 61 21.91 -56.51 -32.79
N ILE A 62 21.74 -57.02 -31.58
CA ILE A 62 21.92 -58.45 -31.29
C ILE A 62 20.93 -59.32 -32.06
N LEU A 63 19.66 -58.91 -32.12
CA LEU A 63 18.66 -59.63 -32.89
C LEU A 63 18.92 -59.60 -34.40
N ALA A 64 19.40 -58.47 -34.92
CA ALA A 64 19.82 -58.34 -36.31
C ALA A 64 20.99 -59.21 -36.65
N ASP A 65 22.01 -59.29 -35.78
CA ASP A 65 23.22 -60.11 -35.94
C ASP A 65 22.89 -61.59 -35.82
N LEU A 66 22.05 -62.02 -34.90
CA LEU A 66 21.60 -63.41 -34.77
C LEU A 66 20.89 -63.86 -36.03
N ARG A 67 19.98 -63.01 -36.55
CA ARG A 67 19.25 -63.30 -37.80
C ARG A 67 20.18 -63.50 -39.00
N MET A 68 21.26 -62.75 -39.10
CA MET A 68 22.22 -62.86 -40.19
C MET A 68 23.15 -64.07 -40.10
N ARG A 69 23.50 -64.45 -38.88
CA ARG A 69 24.41 -65.60 -38.67
C ARG A 69 23.76 -66.94 -38.93
N GLU A 70 22.46 -67.04 -38.63
CA GLU A 70 21.68 -68.24 -38.78
C GLU A 70 20.81 -68.16 -40.03
N GLN A 71 21.42 -68.31 -41.22
CA GLN A 71 20.71 -68.47 -42.50
C GLN A 71 19.75 -69.68 -42.47
N GLY A 72 18.46 -69.38 -42.18
CA GLY A 72 17.40 -70.43 -42.10
C GLY A 72 16.82 -70.62 -40.72
N SER A 73 17.28 -70.01 -39.68
CA SER A 73 16.74 -70.12 -38.33
C SER A 73 15.34 -69.54 -38.21
N ASN A 74 14.54 -70.19 -37.42
CA ASN A 74 13.11 -69.96 -37.21
C ASN A 74 12.83 -68.50 -36.79
N SER A 75 12.35 -67.68 -37.75
CA SER A 75 11.95 -66.29 -37.51
C SER A 75 10.99 -66.15 -36.32
N GLU A 76 10.19 -67.22 -36.10
CA GLU A 76 9.19 -67.36 -35.05
C GLU A 76 9.85 -67.46 -33.68
N LEU A 77 10.99 -68.20 -33.55
CA LEU A 77 11.76 -68.32 -32.33
C LEU A 77 12.41 -67.01 -31.90
N LEU A 78 12.97 -66.26 -32.87
CA LEU A 78 13.54 -64.94 -32.59
C LEU A 78 12.45 -63.91 -32.21
N SER A 79 11.27 -63.98 -32.85
CA SER A 79 10.15 -63.12 -32.48
C SER A 79 9.60 -63.42 -31.08
N GLN A 80 9.53 -64.71 -30.69
CA GLN A 80 9.15 -65.15 -29.36
C GLN A 80 10.19 -64.72 -28.31
N LEU A 81 11.49 -64.93 -28.56
CA LEU A 81 12.57 -64.45 -27.67
C LEU A 81 12.54 -62.94 -27.48
N ALA A 82 12.31 -62.21 -28.53
CA ALA A 82 12.21 -60.74 -28.47
C ALA A 82 10.97 -60.31 -27.62
N GLY A 83 9.85 -61.03 -27.77
CA GLY A 83 8.64 -60.79 -26.96
C GLY A 83 8.82 -61.10 -25.50
N ASP A 84 9.27 -62.29 -25.18
CA ASP A 84 9.33 -62.81 -23.83
C ASP A 84 10.49 -62.20 -23.01
N THR A 85 11.66 -62.02 -23.63
CA THR A 85 12.84 -61.58 -22.92
C THR A 85 13.06 -60.06 -23.02
N LEU A 86 12.85 -59.52 -24.23
CA LEU A 86 13.16 -58.11 -24.49
C LEU A 86 11.88 -57.21 -24.55
N SER A 87 10.70 -57.76 -24.35
CA SER A 87 9.44 -57.03 -24.43
C SER A 87 9.34 -56.12 -25.71
N MET A 88 9.81 -56.65 -26.82
CA MET A 88 9.80 -56.04 -28.15
C MET A 88 9.03 -56.96 -29.11
N SER A 89 8.15 -56.41 -29.90
CA SER A 89 7.52 -57.19 -30.97
C SER A 89 8.39 -57.07 -32.24
N VAL A 90 8.92 -58.20 -32.70
CA VAL A 90 9.80 -58.23 -33.89
C VAL A 90 9.09 -59.03 -34.96
N ALA A 91 9.09 -58.48 -36.17
CA ALA A 91 8.57 -59.13 -37.41
C ALA A 91 9.62 -58.99 -38.51
N PHE A 92 9.82 -60.09 -39.24
CA PHE A 92 10.67 -60.09 -40.41
C PHE A 92 9.79 -60.09 -41.66
N LEU A 93 9.99 -59.10 -42.54
CA LEU A 93 9.14 -58.81 -43.69
C LEU A 93 9.95 -59.04 -44.99
N PRO A 94 9.87 -60.23 -45.61
CA PRO A 94 10.63 -60.56 -46.79
C PRO A 94 10.21 -59.71 -48.01
N GLY A 95 11.17 -59.13 -48.72
CA GLY A 95 10.91 -58.35 -49.92
C GLY A 95 10.38 -56.93 -49.71
N GLU A 96 10.20 -56.52 -48.46
CA GLU A 96 9.84 -55.10 -48.16
C GLU A 96 11.05 -54.17 -48.26
N THR A 97 10.75 -52.87 -48.52
CA THR A 97 11.70 -51.78 -48.53
C THR A 97 11.41 -50.82 -47.38
N LEU A 98 12.40 -50.06 -46.97
CA LEU A 98 12.19 -49.02 -45.93
C LEU A 98 11.23 -47.95 -46.46
N PRO A 99 10.32 -47.45 -45.61
CA PRO A 99 9.49 -46.30 -45.98
C PRO A 99 10.32 -45.06 -46.30
N GLU A 100 9.73 -44.12 -47.06
CA GLU A 100 10.37 -42.81 -47.26
C GLU A 100 10.55 -42.10 -45.92
N ALA A 101 11.67 -41.39 -45.78
CA ALA A 101 12.00 -40.69 -44.55
C ALA A 101 11.04 -39.51 -44.36
N ASP A 102 10.16 -39.60 -43.40
CA ASP A 102 9.35 -38.46 -42.94
C ASP A 102 10.22 -37.36 -42.34
N PRO A 103 9.89 -36.07 -42.55
CA PRO A 103 10.62 -34.99 -41.93
C PRO A 103 10.58 -35.15 -40.40
N PRO A 104 11.70 -34.94 -39.70
CA PRO A 104 11.74 -35.14 -38.25
C PRO A 104 10.75 -34.18 -37.54
N PRO A 105 10.01 -34.68 -36.56
CA PRO A 105 9.06 -33.86 -35.81
C PRO A 105 9.74 -32.69 -35.09
N ILE A 106 9.05 -31.55 -34.97
CA ILE A 106 9.56 -30.28 -34.43
C ILE A 106 10.15 -30.43 -33.02
N VAL A 107 9.72 -31.44 -32.23
CA VAL A 107 10.29 -31.79 -30.90
C VAL A 107 11.01 -33.14 -31.02
N ALA A 108 12.18 -33.10 -31.61
CA ALA A 108 12.85 -34.31 -32.13
C ALA A 108 13.92 -34.92 -31.20
N LEU A 109 13.94 -34.59 -29.89
CA LEU A 109 14.99 -35.09 -28.98
C LEU A 109 15.05 -36.63 -28.91
N LEU A 110 13.88 -37.29 -28.88
CA LEU A 110 13.81 -38.76 -28.89
C LEU A 110 14.27 -39.32 -30.22
N HIS A 111 13.76 -38.78 -31.33
CA HIS A 111 14.13 -39.18 -32.68
C HIS A 111 15.63 -39.03 -32.93
N GLN A 112 16.24 -37.90 -32.53
CA GLN A 112 17.67 -37.65 -32.65
C GLN A 112 18.52 -38.61 -31.78
N SER A 113 18.15 -38.86 -30.54
CA SER A 113 18.88 -39.77 -29.66
C SER A 113 18.86 -41.18 -30.18
N LEU A 114 17.68 -41.66 -30.55
CA LEU A 114 17.49 -43.03 -31.06
C LEU A 114 18.20 -43.23 -32.42
N SER A 115 18.02 -42.28 -33.37
CA SER A 115 18.66 -42.32 -34.68
C SER A 115 20.19 -42.30 -34.61
N ARG A 116 20.74 -41.49 -33.67
CA ARG A 116 22.20 -41.44 -33.45
C ARG A 116 22.75 -42.80 -32.94
N GLU A 117 22.08 -43.41 -31.98
CA GLU A 117 22.47 -44.71 -31.44
C GLU A 117 22.31 -45.84 -32.47
N LEU A 118 21.21 -45.84 -33.28
CA LEU A 118 21.01 -46.77 -34.36
C LEU A 118 22.11 -46.65 -35.44
N ALA A 119 22.42 -45.42 -35.84
CA ALA A 119 23.53 -45.19 -36.81
C ALA A 119 24.87 -45.65 -36.31
N SER A 120 25.14 -45.48 -34.98
CA SER A 120 26.45 -45.87 -34.41
C SER A 120 26.61 -47.35 -34.17
N GLN A 121 25.54 -48.10 -33.85
CA GLN A 121 25.65 -49.52 -33.44
C GLN A 121 25.25 -50.49 -34.54
N ILE A 122 24.25 -50.16 -35.38
CA ILE A 122 23.73 -51.07 -36.42
C ILE A 122 24.47 -50.91 -37.73
N GLY A 123 24.88 -49.67 -38.10
CA GLY A 123 25.67 -49.40 -39.31
C GLY A 123 24.91 -49.74 -40.61
N ARG A 124 23.60 -49.88 -40.60
CA ARG A 124 22.72 -50.22 -41.72
C ARG A 124 21.65 -49.20 -41.91
N PRO A 125 21.03 -49.13 -43.10
CA PRO A 125 19.87 -48.30 -43.33
C PRO A 125 18.75 -48.65 -42.36
N PHE A 126 18.17 -47.65 -41.74
CA PHE A 126 17.05 -47.78 -40.80
C PHE A 126 16.02 -46.67 -40.98
N TRP A 127 14.84 -46.93 -40.50
CA TRP A 127 13.74 -45.97 -40.43
C TRP A 127 13.15 -46.00 -39.03
N VAL A 128 12.75 -44.86 -38.50
CA VAL A 128 12.21 -44.72 -37.13
C VAL A 128 10.98 -43.84 -37.15
N ASP A 129 9.89 -44.31 -36.60
CA ASP A 129 8.69 -43.55 -36.35
C ASP A 129 8.37 -43.51 -34.84
N THR A 130 8.31 -42.27 -34.32
CA THR A 130 8.00 -41.98 -32.94
C THR A 130 6.63 -41.35 -32.74
N THR A 131 5.90 -41.13 -33.83
CA THR A 131 4.67 -40.30 -33.87
C THR A 131 3.40 -41.09 -34.11
N THR A 132 3.40 -42.03 -35.00
CA THR A 132 2.20 -42.78 -35.43
C THR A 132 1.54 -43.55 -34.28
N TYR A 133 2.33 -44.12 -33.35
CA TYR A 133 1.79 -44.87 -32.21
C TYR A 133 1.95 -44.10 -30.94
N GLU A 134 0.89 -43.98 -30.15
CA GLU A 134 0.90 -43.22 -28.89
C GLU A 134 1.90 -43.77 -27.88
N ASN A 135 1.96 -45.10 -27.69
CA ASN A 135 2.76 -45.77 -26.67
C ASN A 135 3.95 -46.59 -27.21
N TYR A 136 4.12 -46.66 -28.50
CA TYR A 136 5.14 -47.46 -29.15
C TYR A 136 5.98 -46.64 -30.13
N VAL A 137 7.20 -47.12 -30.35
CA VAL A 137 8.12 -46.66 -31.40
C VAL A 137 8.25 -47.76 -32.44
N ASP A 138 8.07 -47.44 -33.71
CA ASP A 138 8.28 -48.36 -34.84
C ASP A 138 9.70 -48.12 -35.42
N ILE A 139 10.54 -49.14 -35.32
CA ILE A 139 11.92 -49.10 -35.81
C ILE A 139 12.02 -50.16 -36.89
N ARG A 140 12.49 -49.79 -38.07
CA ARG A 140 12.71 -50.72 -39.17
C ARG A 140 14.16 -50.69 -39.59
N VAL A 141 14.77 -51.87 -39.70
CA VAL A 141 16.19 -52.06 -40.04
C VAL A 141 16.22 -52.88 -41.32
N LEU A 142 16.96 -52.43 -42.32
CA LEU A 142 17.14 -53.16 -43.57
C LEU A 142 18.18 -54.28 -43.39
N LEU A 143 17.74 -55.51 -43.58
CA LEU A 143 18.58 -56.69 -43.64
C LEU A 143 18.69 -57.21 -45.08
N PRO A 144 19.64 -58.11 -45.38
CA PRO A 144 19.76 -58.67 -46.72
C PRO A 144 18.50 -59.49 -47.11
N GLY A 145 17.70 -58.93 -48.00
CA GLY A 145 16.49 -59.57 -48.57
C GLY A 145 15.20 -59.37 -47.73
N GLU A 146 15.23 -58.74 -46.59
CA GLU A 146 14.08 -58.52 -45.74
C GLU A 146 14.20 -57.23 -44.89
N VAL A 147 13.11 -56.76 -44.33
CA VAL A 147 13.08 -55.66 -43.34
C VAL A 147 12.70 -56.24 -41.97
N MET A 148 13.58 -56.01 -40.99
CA MET A 148 13.27 -56.31 -39.58
C MET A 148 12.48 -55.11 -39.02
N ARG A 149 11.22 -55.34 -38.65
CA ARG A 149 10.38 -54.37 -37.99
C ARG A 149 10.32 -54.62 -36.50
N VAL A 150 10.63 -53.64 -35.67
CA VAL A 150 10.65 -53.72 -34.23
C VAL A 150 9.69 -52.67 -33.63
N LEU A 151 8.66 -53.14 -32.92
CA LEU A 151 7.79 -52.29 -32.14
C LEU A 151 8.19 -52.40 -30.67
N THR A 152 8.63 -51.27 -30.09
CA THR A 152 9.03 -51.20 -28.70
C THR A 152 8.26 -50.08 -27.94
N GLN A 153 8.03 -50.30 -26.64
CA GLN A 153 7.32 -49.29 -25.85
C GLN A 153 8.15 -48.01 -25.69
N LYS A 154 7.50 -46.84 -25.81
CA LYS A 154 8.18 -45.53 -25.65
C LYS A 154 8.93 -45.40 -24.32
N LYS A 155 8.33 -45.90 -23.20
CA LYS A 155 8.98 -45.90 -21.88
C LYS A 155 10.31 -46.65 -21.79
N ARG A 156 10.57 -47.52 -22.74
CA ARG A 156 11.81 -48.32 -22.84
C ARG A 156 12.94 -47.56 -23.56
N VAL A 157 12.58 -46.61 -24.36
CA VAL A 157 13.49 -45.86 -25.23
C VAL A 157 13.76 -44.46 -24.71
N TYR A 158 12.84 -43.92 -23.88
CA TYR A 158 13.02 -42.61 -23.29
C TYR A 158 12.33 -42.45 -21.92
N ALA A 159 12.78 -41.43 -21.14
CA ALA A 159 12.22 -41.18 -19.82
C ALA A 159 10.83 -40.54 -19.90
N THR A 160 9.77 -41.23 -19.47
CA THR A 160 8.38 -40.75 -19.50
C THR A 160 7.94 -39.97 -18.28
N ASN A 161 8.68 -40.03 -17.16
CA ASN A 161 8.25 -39.53 -15.86
C ASN A 161 8.65 -38.09 -15.55
N THR A 162 9.06 -37.34 -16.57
CA THR A 162 9.50 -35.92 -16.41
C THR A 162 8.42 -35.03 -15.81
N HIS A 163 7.13 -35.29 -16.11
CA HIS A 163 5.99 -34.54 -15.56
C HIS A 163 5.89 -34.67 -14.02
N ILE A 164 6.26 -35.81 -13.46
CA ILE A 164 6.24 -36.01 -11.99
C ILE A 164 7.23 -35.08 -11.31
N PHE A 165 8.43 -34.93 -11.86
CA PHE A 165 9.43 -33.99 -11.35
C PHE A 165 8.94 -32.55 -11.38
N ILE A 166 8.34 -32.14 -12.50
CA ILE A 166 7.78 -30.78 -12.66
C ILE A 166 6.66 -30.52 -11.65
N ILE A 167 5.74 -31.48 -11.48
CA ILE A 167 4.64 -31.37 -10.51
C ILE A 167 5.18 -31.21 -9.09
N TRP A 168 6.15 -32.03 -8.68
CA TRP A 168 6.77 -31.92 -7.36
C TRP A 168 7.52 -30.60 -7.20
N MET A 169 8.27 -30.18 -8.20
CA MET A 169 9.01 -28.92 -8.19
C MET A 169 8.09 -27.71 -8.03
N VAL A 170 7.02 -27.64 -8.83
CA VAL A 170 6.04 -26.56 -8.73
C VAL A 170 5.25 -26.65 -7.42
N GLY A 171 4.79 -27.85 -7.03
CA GLY A 171 4.05 -28.07 -5.79
C GLY A 171 4.80 -27.62 -4.54
N THR A 172 6.06 -28.05 -4.42
CA THR A 172 6.91 -27.63 -3.28
C THR A 172 7.15 -26.13 -3.25
N SER A 173 7.30 -25.48 -4.41
CA SER A 173 7.43 -24.03 -4.50
C SER A 173 6.18 -23.28 -4.07
N VAL A 174 5.02 -23.71 -4.52
CA VAL A 174 3.76 -23.10 -4.12
C VAL A 174 3.58 -23.18 -2.60
N ILE A 175 3.90 -24.35 -2.01
CA ILE A 175 3.84 -24.53 -0.55
C ILE A 175 4.83 -23.57 0.14
N LEU A 176 6.08 -23.51 -0.33
CA LEU A 176 7.10 -22.64 0.24
C LEU A 176 6.71 -21.16 0.17
N LEU A 177 6.18 -20.72 -0.98
CA LEU A 177 5.73 -19.35 -1.17
C LEU A 177 4.51 -19.02 -0.29
N MET A 178 3.59 -19.96 -0.11
CA MET A 178 2.42 -19.80 0.76
C MET A 178 2.85 -19.65 2.23
N ILE A 179 3.77 -20.51 2.70
CA ILE A 179 4.32 -20.41 4.06
C ILE A 179 5.06 -19.08 4.24
N SER A 180 5.94 -18.72 3.31
CA SER A 180 6.72 -17.48 3.35
C SER A 180 5.82 -16.24 3.33
N GLY A 181 4.80 -16.21 2.47
CA GLY A 181 3.84 -15.11 2.39
C GLY A 181 3.04 -14.94 3.67
N THR A 182 2.58 -16.05 4.27
CA THR A 182 1.85 -16.03 5.55
C THR A 182 2.73 -15.53 6.69
N PHE A 183 3.97 -16.02 6.76
CA PHE A 183 4.93 -15.60 7.78
C PHE A 183 5.30 -14.12 7.64
N LEU A 184 5.56 -13.67 6.41
CA LEU A 184 5.87 -12.29 6.09
C LEU A 184 4.72 -11.33 6.46
N ARG A 185 3.49 -11.71 6.11
CA ARG A 185 2.29 -10.94 6.48
C ARG A 185 2.14 -10.80 7.99
N ASN A 186 2.45 -11.88 8.71
CA ASN A 186 2.35 -11.90 10.17
C ASN A 186 3.41 -11.01 10.85
N GLN A 187 4.57 -10.84 10.21
CA GLN A 187 5.63 -9.94 10.70
C GLN A 187 5.41 -8.47 10.34
N ILE A 188 4.87 -8.19 9.16
CA ILE A 188 4.74 -6.81 8.67
C ILE A 188 3.52 -6.10 9.28
N ARG A 189 2.41 -6.80 9.50
CA ARG A 189 1.19 -6.22 10.09
C ARG A 189 1.42 -5.47 11.40
N PRO A 190 2.17 -5.98 12.39
CA PRO A 190 2.42 -5.24 13.63
C PRO A 190 3.21 -3.96 13.42
N ILE A 191 4.14 -3.93 12.45
CA ILE A 191 4.93 -2.74 12.11
C ILE A 191 4.03 -1.67 11.47
N GLN A 192 3.14 -2.08 10.58
CA GLN A 192 2.16 -1.16 9.96
C GLN A 192 1.24 -0.55 11.00
N ARG A 193 0.71 -1.36 11.92
CA ARG A 193 -0.14 -0.87 13.02
C ARG A 193 0.58 0.10 13.95
N LEU A 194 1.88 -0.13 14.21
CA LEU A 194 2.68 0.80 14.99
C LEU A 194 2.87 2.13 14.26
N ALA A 195 3.14 2.07 12.93
CA ALA A 195 3.27 3.27 12.12
C ALA A 195 1.96 4.07 12.03
N GLU A 196 0.83 3.39 11.82
CA GLU A 196 -0.51 3.99 11.82
C GLU A 196 -0.83 4.65 13.17
N ALA A 197 -0.55 3.95 14.28
CA ALA A 197 -0.77 4.49 15.63
C ALA A 197 0.11 5.72 15.91
N ALA A 198 1.36 5.72 15.42
CA ALA A 198 2.26 6.86 15.56
C ALA A 198 1.81 8.05 14.71
N GLU A 199 1.31 7.80 13.50
CA GLU A 199 0.77 8.82 12.60
C GLU A 199 -0.51 9.45 13.16
N GLU A 200 -1.45 8.65 13.65
CA GLU A 200 -2.69 9.15 14.25
C GLU A 200 -2.41 9.95 15.52
N PHE A 201 -1.49 9.48 16.37
CA PHE A 201 -1.04 10.24 17.53
C PHE A 201 -0.39 11.57 17.15
N GLY A 202 0.43 11.57 16.07
CA GLY A 202 1.04 12.79 15.53
C GLY A 202 0.00 13.81 15.00
N LYS A 203 -1.15 13.33 14.53
CA LYS A 203 -2.31 14.16 14.13
C LYS A 203 -3.18 14.60 15.32
N GLY A 204 -2.79 14.30 16.55
CA GLY A 204 -3.56 14.63 17.76
C GLY A 204 -4.80 13.76 17.98
N ARG A 205 -4.88 12.59 17.31
CA ARG A 205 -5.96 11.63 17.50
C ARG A 205 -5.58 10.57 18.51
N ASP A 206 -6.52 10.22 19.38
CA ASP A 206 -6.28 9.16 20.37
C ASP A 206 -6.44 7.78 19.72
N THR A 207 -5.51 6.86 20.03
CA THR A 207 -5.53 5.47 19.57
C THR A 207 -5.55 4.50 20.76
N PRO A 208 -6.65 4.44 21.52
CA PRO A 208 -6.71 3.67 22.79
C PRO A 208 -6.59 2.16 22.56
N GLU A 209 -6.91 1.65 21.38
CA GLU A 209 -6.94 0.21 21.08
C GLU A 209 -5.59 -0.37 20.62
N PHE A 210 -4.55 0.45 20.47
CA PHE A 210 -3.26 -0.05 20.03
C PHE A 210 -2.61 -0.96 21.08
N ARG A 211 -2.37 -2.22 20.72
CA ARG A 211 -1.73 -3.23 21.58
C ARG A 211 -0.45 -3.75 20.96
N PRO A 212 0.65 -3.84 21.73
CA PRO A 212 1.91 -4.40 21.27
C PRO A 212 1.75 -5.84 20.79
N SER A 213 2.16 -6.13 19.55
CA SER A 213 2.05 -7.45 18.93
C SER A 213 3.25 -7.74 18.02
N GLY A 214 3.42 -8.99 17.58
CA GLY A 214 4.50 -9.40 16.68
C GLY A 214 5.77 -9.86 17.38
N ALA A 215 6.91 -9.74 16.69
CA ALA A 215 8.22 -10.14 17.19
C ALA A 215 8.65 -9.34 18.42
N SER A 216 9.60 -9.86 19.20
CA SER A 216 10.08 -9.26 20.45
C SER A 216 10.53 -7.82 20.30
N GLU A 217 11.24 -7.51 19.21
CA GLU A 217 11.76 -6.19 18.89
C GLU A 217 10.62 -5.20 18.57
N VAL A 218 9.62 -5.65 17.79
CA VAL A 218 8.45 -4.85 17.44
C VAL A 218 7.58 -4.60 18.67
N ARG A 219 7.39 -5.62 19.52
CA ARG A 219 6.67 -5.44 20.80
C ARG A 219 7.37 -4.45 21.73
N ARG A 220 8.72 -4.51 21.81
CA ARG A 220 9.50 -3.55 22.59
C ARG A 220 9.35 -2.13 22.06
N ALA A 221 9.48 -1.95 20.73
CA ALA A 221 9.28 -0.65 20.10
C ALA A 221 7.86 -0.12 20.33
N SER A 222 6.85 -0.98 20.22
CA SER A 222 5.44 -0.64 20.50
C SER A 222 5.21 -0.25 21.97
N ALA A 223 5.83 -0.95 22.90
CA ALA A 223 5.75 -0.62 24.33
C ALA A 223 6.42 0.73 24.64
N SER A 224 7.61 0.99 24.08
CA SER A 224 8.31 2.28 24.21
C SER A 224 7.51 3.43 23.58
N PHE A 225 6.84 3.19 22.45
CA PHE A 225 5.94 4.17 21.85
C PHE A 225 4.76 4.52 22.77
N ILE A 226 4.11 3.51 23.37
CA ILE A 226 3.01 3.72 24.33
C ILE A 226 3.50 4.53 25.54
N GLU A 227 4.65 4.17 26.11
CA GLU A 227 5.21 4.89 27.24
C GLU A 227 5.52 6.36 26.90
N MET A 228 6.08 6.62 25.71
CA MET A 228 6.32 7.96 25.20
C MET A 228 5.00 8.72 25.01
N ARG A 229 4.01 8.12 24.36
CA ARG A 229 2.66 8.70 24.19
C ARG A 229 2.04 9.09 25.53
N ASP A 230 2.01 8.16 26.48
CA ASP A 230 1.40 8.39 27.79
C ASP A 230 2.15 9.44 28.60
N ARG A 231 3.47 9.54 28.41
CA ARG A 231 4.28 10.60 29.02
C ARG A 231 3.95 11.98 28.42
N ILE A 232 3.82 12.07 27.10
CA ILE A 232 3.46 13.34 26.42
C ILE A 232 2.04 13.75 26.84
N GLN A 233 1.08 12.83 26.85
CA GLN A 233 -0.28 13.12 27.31
C GLN A 233 -0.30 13.65 28.74
N ARG A 234 0.38 12.99 29.69
CA ARG A 234 0.48 13.50 31.06
C ARG A 234 1.12 14.87 31.14
N GLN A 235 2.13 15.19 30.34
CA GLN A 235 2.73 16.53 30.29
C GLN A 235 1.74 17.58 29.81
N ILE A 236 0.94 17.26 28.79
CA ILE A 236 -0.10 18.16 28.28
C ILE A 236 -1.18 18.38 29.35
N GLU A 237 -1.67 17.34 29.98
CA GLU A 237 -2.68 17.42 31.08
C GLU A 237 -2.17 18.23 32.26
N GLN A 238 -0.93 17.98 32.70
CA GLN A 238 -0.32 18.72 33.78
C GLN A 238 -0.16 20.21 33.49
N ARG A 239 0.30 20.52 32.23
CA ARG A 239 0.42 21.91 31.75
C ARG A 239 -0.94 22.60 31.71
N THR A 240 -1.96 21.91 31.21
CA THR A 240 -3.34 22.41 31.11
C THR A 240 -3.92 22.68 32.50
N THR A 241 -3.73 21.75 33.45
CA THR A 241 -4.20 21.90 34.84
C THR A 241 -3.52 23.07 35.54
N MET A 242 -2.20 23.21 35.37
CA MET A 242 -1.43 24.34 35.92
C MET A 242 -1.94 25.68 35.38
N LEU A 243 -2.15 25.78 34.06
CA LEU A 243 -2.67 26.99 33.43
C LEU A 243 -4.09 27.33 33.86
N ALA A 244 -4.95 26.32 34.08
CA ALA A 244 -6.29 26.52 34.65
C ALA A 244 -6.24 27.08 36.07
N GLY A 245 -5.30 26.62 36.92
CA GLY A 245 -5.05 27.15 38.24
C GLY A 245 -4.59 28.61 38.21
N VAL A 246 -3.58 28.91 37.41
CA VAL A 246 -3.07 30.28 37.24
C VAL A 246 -4.16 31.25 36.77
N SER A 247 -5.01 30.85 35.87
CA SER A 247 -6.11 31.70 35.39
C SER A 247 -7.16 31.96 36.49
N HIS A 248 -7.53 30.94 37.26
CA HIS A 248 -8.42 31.15 38.37
C HIS A 248 -7.86 32.17 39.38
N ASP A 249 -6.55 32.07 39.62
CA ASP A 249 -5.88 32.97 40.57
C ASP A 249 -5.72 34.39 40.03
N LEU A 250 -5.60 34.56 38.67
CA LEU A 250 -5.58 35.86 38.02
C LEU A 250 -6.98 36.49 37.89
N ARG A 251 -8.02 35.70 37.71
CA ARG A 251 -9.41 36.20 37.61
C ARG A 251 -9.88 36.85 38.90
N THR A 252 -9.45 36.35 40.06
CA THR A 252 -9.81 36.90 41.38
C THR A 252 -9.38 38.36 41.57
N PRO A 253 -8.11 38.77 41.32
CA PRO A 253 -7.71 40.18 41.43
C PRO A 253 -8.37 41.05 40.34
N LEU A 254 -8.57 40.53 39.09
CA LEU A 254 -9.29 41.30 38.06
C LEU A 254 -10.73 41.61 38.47
N THR A 255 -11.46 40.63 39.02
CA THR A 255 -12.81 40.85 39.55
C THR A 255 -12.81 41.87 40.68
N ARG A 256 -11.80 41.84 41.55
CA ARG A 256 -11.68 42.83 42.64
C ARG A 256 -11.42 44.23 42.10
N LEU A 257 -10.55 44.39 41.09
CA LEU A 257 -10.31 45.67 40.42
C LEU A 257 -11.59 46.20 39.78
N LYS A 258 -12.33 45.36 39.10
CA LYS A 258 -13.61 45.71 38.47
C LYS A 258 -14.64 46.19 39.46
N LEU A 259 -14.74 45.53 40.62
CA LEU A 259 -15.61 45.96 41.71
C LEU A 259 -15.16 47.30 42.32
N GLN A 260 -13.86 47.52 42.49
CA GLN A 260 -13.33 48.79 43.00
C GLN A 260 -13.61 49.95 42.02
N LEU A 261 -13.43 49.74 40.71
CA LEU A 261 -13.75 50.75 39.69
C LEU A 261 -15.26 51.06 39.66
N ALA A 262 -16.11 50.03 39.82
CA ALA A 262 -17.56 50.23 39.86
C ALA A 262 -18.04 51.05 41.05
N MET A 263 -17.24 51.19 42.12
CA MET A 263 -17.56 52.02 43.30
C MET A 263 -17.07 53.47 43.18
N LEU A 264 -16.34 53.80 42.10
CA LEU A 264 -15.85 55.17 41.85
C LEU A 264 -16.87 55.96 41.04
N PRO A 265 -16.91 57.31 41.14
CA PRO A 265 -17.76 58.14 40.30
C PRO A 265 -17.43 57.93 38.81
N GLN A 266 -18.45 57.85 37.99
CA GLN A 266 -18.26 57.62 36.55
C GLN A 266 -17.52 58.81 35.88
N ALA A 267 -16.25 58.60 35.59
CA ALA A 267 -15.44 59.46 34.75
C ALA A 267 -14.99 58.69 33.50
N THR A 268 -14.70 59.39 32.42
CA THR A 268 -14.27 58.77 31.14
C THR A 268 -13.02 57.85 31.36
N GLU A 269 -12.10 58.28 32.17
CA GLU A 269 -10.88 57.53 32.57
C GLU A 269 -11.19 56.19 33.27
N ILE A 270 -12.30 56.12 34.04
CA ILE A 270 -12.75 54.87 34.69
C ILE A 270 -13.41 53.92 33.72
N GLN A 271 -14.08 54.46 32.69
CA GLN A 271 -14.62 53.65 31.60
C GLN A 271 -13.49 52.99 30.77
N ASP A 272 -12.42 53.72 30.48
CA ASP A 272 -11.23 53.23 29.77
C ASP A 272 -10.54 52.11 30.60
N LEU A 273 -10.32 52.33 31.90
CA LEU A 273 -9.77 51.29 32.78
C LEU A 273 -10.67 50.04 32.93
N ASN A 274 -11.98 50.19 32.89
CA ASN A 274 -12.88 49.05 32.93
C ASN A 274 -12.84 48.25 31.61
N SER A 275 -12.66 48.96 30.47
CA SER A 275 -12.44 48.34 29.16
C SER A 275 -11.15 47.53 29.16
N ASP A 276 -10.04 48.08 29.70
CA ASP A 276 -8.77 47.37 29.81
C ASP A 276 -8.84 46.10 30.68
N ILE A 277 -9.62 46.13 31.75
CA ILE A 277 -9.83 44.94 32.61
C ILE A 277 -10.64 43.89 31.85
N VAL A 278 -11.66 44.26 31.12
CA VAL A 278 -12.43 43.32 30.26
C VAL A 278 -11.55 42.69 29.19
N GLU A 279 -10.69 43.50 28.56
CA GLU A 279 -9.73 42.99 27.58
C GLU A 279 -8.73 41.99 28.21
N MET A 280 -8.26 42.24 29.44
CA MET A 280 -7.41 41.30 30.17
C MET A 280 -8.15 39.99 30.51
N GLU A 281 -9.43 40.06 30.90
CA GLU A 281 -10.26 38.86 31.14
C GLU A 281 -10.41 38.03 29.84
N ASP A 282 -10.71 38.68 28.72
CA ASP A 282 -10.86 38.04 27.42
C ASP A 282 -9.52 37.42 26.95
N MET A 283 -8.40 38.13 27.13
CA MET A 283 -7.05 37.60 26.84
C MET A 283 -6.72 36.35 27.65
N LEU A 284 -7.06 36.37 28.94
CA LEU A 284 -6.80 35.24 29.81
C LEU A 284 -7.64 34.02 29.44
N ASP A 285 -8.89 34.21 29.08
CA ASP A 285 -9.79 33.14 28.64
C ASP A 285 -9.34 32.55 27.31
N ASP A 286 -8.95 33.38 26.34
CA ASP A 286 -8.37 32.94 25.06
C ASP A 286 -7.07 32.15 25.25
N TYR A 287 -6.18 32.61 26.14
CA TYR A 287 -4.93 31.92 26.44
C TYR A 287 -5.16 30.53 27.06
N LEU A 288 -6.09 30.45 27.98
CA LEU A 288 -6.46 29.16 28.63
C LEU A 288 -7.03 28.17 27.61
N ASP A 289 -7.90 28.66 26.80
CA ASP A 289 -8.55 27.82 25.80
C ASP A 289 -7.57 27.35 24.70
N PHE A 290 -6.58 28.21 24.37
CA PHE A 290 -5.44 27.80 23.54
C PHE A 290 -4.60 26.72 24.23
N ALA A 291 -4.30 26.90 25.49
CA ALA A 291 -3.46 25.98 26.25
C ALA A 291 -4.14 24.63 26.58
N ARG A 292 -5.46 24.62 26.75
CA ARG A 292 -6.24 23.38 26.95
C ARG A 292 -6.27 22.50 25.73
N GLY A 293 -6.22 23.08 24.53
CA GLY A 293 -6.45 22.34 23.31
C GLY A 293 -7.84 21.65 23.33
N TYR A 294 -8.15 20.94 22.27
CA TYR A 294 -9.41 20.17 22.17
C TYR A 294 -9.19 18.67 22.31
N HIS A 295 -8.16 18.28 23.08
CA HIS A 295 -7.86 16.89 23.39
C HIS A 295 -8.92 16.36 24.35
N GLY A 296 -9.65 15.33 23.93
CA GLY A 296 -10.67 14.67 24.75
C GLY A 296 -12.13 15.00 24.38
N GLU A 297 -12.42 15.95 23.50
CA GLU A 297 -13.77 16.13 22.98
C GLU A 297 -14.10 15.00 22.01
N THR A 298 -15.18 14.25 22.30
CA THR A 298 -15.66 13.19 21.41
C THR A 298 -16.42 13.78 20.24
N ALA A 299 -16.16 13.26 19.02
CA ALA A 299 -16.91 13.67 17.86
C ALA A 299 -18.37 13.20 17.96
N THR A 300 -19.30 14.10 17.76
CA THR A 300 -20.77 13.88 17.74
C THR A 300 -21.34 14.18 16.36
N GLU A 301 -22.43 13.55 16.01
CA GLU A 301 -23.18 13.88 14.80
C GLU A 301 -23.98 15.17 15.03
N ILE A 302 -23.83 16.14 14.13
CA ILE A 302 -24.56 17.41 14.15
C ILE A 302 -25.19 17.67 12.78
N ASP A 303 -26.34 18.31 12.77
CA ASP A 303 -26.88 18.93 11.56
C ASP A 303 -26.06 20.18 11.22
N PHE A 304 -25.21 20.04 10.19
CA PHE A 304 -24.20 21.02 9.86
C PHE A 304 -24.78 22.34 9.36
N GLY A 305 -25.85 22.26 8.57
CA GLY A 305 -26.54 23.45 8.04
C GLY A 305 -27.10 24.32 9.16
N SER A 306 -27.89 23.73 10.05
CA SER A 306 -28.43 24.41 11.22
C SER A 306 -27.35 24.96 12.15
N PHE A 307 -26.24 24.25 12.29
CA PHE A 307 -25.12 24.65 13.11
C PHE A 307 -24.44 25.93 12.59
N VAL A 308 -24.13 26.01 11.28
CA VAL A 308 -23.49 27.19 10.68
C VAL A 308 -24.46 28.37 10.67
N ASP A 309 -25.73 28.14 10.37
CA ASP A 309 -26.76 29.17 10.38
C ASP A 309 -26.94 29.82 11.78
N GLN A 310 -26.88 29.00 12.84
CA GLN A 310 -26.89 29.51 14.21
C GLN A 310 -25.67 30.38 14.51
N LEU A 311 -24.48 30.01 14.05
CA LEU A 311 -23.26 30.81 14.23
C LEU A 311 -23.35 32.17 13.51
N CYS A 312 -23.91 32.21 12.31
CA CYS A 312 -24.13 33.46 11.59
C CYS A 312 -25.10 34.38 12.36
N ARG A 313 -26.23 33.86 12.85
CA ARG A 313 -27.18 34.64 13.67
C ARG A 313 -26.57 35.13 15.00
N ASP A 314 -25.72 34.36 15.62
CA ASP A 314 -25.02 34.77 16.86
C ASP A 314 -24.02 35.91 16.55
N ALA A 315 -23.36 35.87 15.39
CA ALA A 315 -22.43 36.90 14.94
C ALA A 315 -23.21 38.22 14.59
N GLU A 316 -24.35 38.14 13.89
CA GLU A 316 -25.21 39.32 13.60
C GLU A 316 -25.69 40.04 14.89
N ARG A 317 -26.01 39.28 15.94
CA ARG A 317 -26.39 39.84 17.22
C ARG A 317 -25.26 40.55 17.92
N ARG A 318 -24.04 40.01 17.82
CA ARG A 318 -22.81 40.56 18.44
C ARG A 318 -22.29 41.79 17.69
N TRP A 319 -22.46 41.83 16.36
CA TRP A 319 -21.95 42.85 15.47
C TRP A 319 -23.10 43.51 14.66
N PRO A 320 -23.95 44.36 15.28
CA PRO A 320 -25.15 44.90 14.65
C PRO A 320 -24.89 45.74 13.37
N ASP A 321 -23.68 46.33 13.28
CA ASP A 321 -23.27 47.17 12.15
C ASP A 321 -22.66 46.38 10.99
N VAL A 322 -22.55 45.05 11.11
CA VAL A 322 -21.95 44.14 10.12
C VAL A 322 -23.03 43.23 9.56
N GLN A 323 -23.10 43.14 8.23
CA GLN A 323 -23.98 42.19 7.55
C GLN A 323 -23.29 40.83 7.43
N VAL A 324 -23.75 39.83 8.15
CA VAL A 324 -23.28 38.44 8.04
C VAL A 324 -24.30 37.66 7.20
N ARG A 325 -23.90 37.05 6.09
CA ARG A 325 -24.76 36.28 5.21
C ARG A 325 -24.28 34.86 5.05
N LEU A 326 -25.19 33.91 5.23
CA LEU A 326 -24.94 32.52 4.86
C LEU A 326 -25.34 32.38 3.37
N ASN A 327 -24.30 32.21 2.50
CA ASN A 327 -24.50 32.16 1.06
C ASN A 327 -24.81 30.75 0.55
N ASP A 328 -24.17 29.74 1.20
CA ASP A 328 -24.36 28.35 0.83
C ASP A 328 -24.15 27.49 2.10
N THR A 329 -24.93 26.43 2.24
CA THR A 329 -24.83 25.53 3.37
C THR A 329 -24.97 24.07 2.95
N LEU A 330 -24.41 23.19 3.75
CA LEU A 330 -24.42 21.76 3.55
C LEU A 330 -25.45 21.14 4.48
N ASP A 331 -26.59 20.68 3.93
CA ASP A 331 -27.65 20.03 4.71
C ASP A 331 -27.33 18.55 4.91
N GLU A 332 -26.29 18.28 5.71
CA GLU A 332 -25.83 16.93 6.02
C GLU A 332 -25.53 16.78 7.51
N MET A 333 -25.68 15.52 7.99
CA MET A 333 -25.18 15.14 9.31
C MET A 333 -23.67 14.89 9.23
N LEU A 334 -22.90 15.66 10.00
CA LEU A 334 -21.44 15.50 10.06
C LEU A 334 -20.98 15.12 11.45
N ARG A 335 -20.01 14.23 11.52
CA ARG A 335 -19.40 13.79 12.78
C ARG A 335 -18.17 14.64 13.08
N VAL A 336 -18.34 15.63 13.97
CA VAL A 336 -17.31 16.62 14.32
C VAL A 336 -17.24 16.84 15.82
N LYS A 337 -16.14 17.40 16.31
CA LYS A 337 -16.02 17.92 17.67
C LYS A 337 -16.78 19.26 17.74
N HIS A 338 -18.00 19.22 18.27
CA HIS A 338 -18.98 20.32 18.19
C HIS A 338 -18.43 21.66 18.75
N ASN A 339 -17.88 21.64 19.97
CA ASN A 339 -17.42 22.88 20.63
C ASN A 339 -16.13 23.42 19.98
N ALA A 340 -15.24 22.53 19.58
CA ALA A 340 -14.02 22.88 18.87
C ALA A 340 -14.35 23.57 17.53
N LEU A 341 -15.21 22.95 16.72
CA LEU A 341 -15.60 23.51 15.42
C LEU A 341 -16.37 24.83 15.54
N ARG A 342 -17.28 24.92 16.55
CA ARG A 342 -17.96 26.18 16.87
C ARG A 342 -16.96 27.32 17.07
N ARG A 343 -15.95 27.06 17.89
CA ARG A 343 -14.92 28.06 18.19
C ARG A 343 -14.05 28.41 16.99
N CYS A 344 -13.69 27.43 16.18
CA CYS A 344 -12.93 27.66 14.95
C CYS A 344 -13.65 28.65 14.04
N ILE A 345 -14.92 28.37 13.72
CA ILE A 345 -15.72 29.23 12.85
C ILE A 345 -15.97 30.59 13.51
N THR A 346 -16.31 30.62 14.79
CA THR A 346 -16.55 31.88 15.55
C THR A 346 -15.31 32.78 15.52
N ASN A 347 -14.10 32.22 15.68
CA ASN A 347 -12.87 33.01 15.63
C ASN A 347 -12.65 33.65 14.23
N LEU A 348 -12.92 32.91 13.16
CA LEU A 348 -12.80 33.45 11.80
C LEU A 348 -13.87 34.49 11.50
N VAL A 349 -15.13 34.23 11.90
CA VAL A 349 -16.23 35.18 11.70
C VAL A 349 -16.04 36.46 12.53
N ASN A 350 -15.64 36.35 13.79
CA ASN A 350 -15.32 37.51 14.64
C ASN A 350 -14.16 38.34 14.05
N ASN A 351 -13.11 37.67 13.56
CA ASN A 351 -12.01 38.35 12.88
C ASN A 351 -12.50 39.13 11.65
N ALA A 352 -13.33 38.50 10.82
CA ALA A 352 -13.93 39.15 9.65
C ALA A 352 -14.81 40.34 10.06
N CYS A 353 -15.70 40.18 11.05
CA CYS A 353 -16.58 41.23 11.53
C CYS A 353 -15.84 42.43 12.16
N ALA A 354 -14.68 42.20 12.79
CA ALA A 354 -13.87 43.26 13.36
C ALA A 354 -13.26 44.19 12.27
N HIS A 355 -13.03 43.68 11.06
CA HIS A 355 -12.34 44.40 10.00
C HIS A 355 -13.20 44.76 8.79
N ALA A 356 -14.48 44.30 8.73
CA ALA A 356 -15.32 44.44 7.58
C ALA A 356 -16.75 44.86 7.97
N LYS A 357 -17.53 45.30 6.96
CA LYS A 357 -18.96 45.59 7.09
C LYS A 357 -19.86 44.53 6.45
N LEU A 358 -19.27 43.68 5.64
CA LEU A 358 -19.98 42.60 4.97
C LEU A 358 -19.13 41.33 5.10
N VAL A 359 -19.74 40.26 5.62
CA VAL A 359 -19.14 38.95 5.78
C VAL A 359 -20.03 37.88 5.15
N HIS A 360 -19.48 37.06 4.29
CA HIS A 360 -20.17 35.94 3.68
C HIS A 360 -19.58 34.64 4.23
N VAL A 361 -20.45 33.76 4.70
CA VAL A 361 -20.09 32.40 5.14
C VAL A 361 -20.71 31.41 4.16
N ALA A 362 -19.93 30.43 3.70
CA ALA A 362 -20.42 29.35 2.88
C ALA A 362 -19.80 28.02 3.30
N ALA A 363 -20.55 26.94 3.15
CA ALA A 363 -20.08 25.60 3.44
C ALA A 363 -20.48 24.64 2.32
N ARG A 364 -19.53 23.89 1.78
CA ARG A 364 -19.75 22.97 0.66
C ARG A 364 -18.81 21.77 0.75
N ARG A 365 -19.09 20.72 0.02
CA ARG A 365 -18.13 19.64 -0.19
C ARG A 365 -17.05 20.07 -1.16
N ASP A 366 -15.82 19.57 -0.90
CA ASP A 366 -14.72 19.64 -1.86
C ASP A 366 -15.10 18.92 -3.16
N PRO A 367 -14.58 19.32 -4.35
CA PRO A 367 -14.85 18.64 -5.63
C PRO A 367 -14.68 17.13 -5.60
N ASP A 368 -13.75 16.62 -4.78
CA ASP A 368 -13.50 15.19 -4.60
C ASP A 368 -14.49 14.50 -3.64
N GLY A 369 -15.40 15.27 -3.01
CA GLY A 369 -16.41 14.76 -2.08
C GLY A 369 -15.89 14.25 -0.73
N THR A 370 -14.59 14.38 -0.47
CA THR A 370 -13.91 13.80 0.70
C THR A 370 -13.97 14.73 1.91
N ASN A 371 -13.82 16.04 1.72
CA ASN A 371 -13.71 17.02 2.79
C ASN A 371 -14.85 18.03 2.74
N VAL A 372 -15.15 18.63 3.88
CA VAL A 372 -16.03 19.80 3.96
C VAL A 372 -15.19 21.07 3.92
N LEU A 373 -15.55 21.96 3.03
CA LEU A 373 -14.91 23.24 2.84
C LEU A 373 -15.82 24.34 3.37
N ILE A 374 -15.36 25.06 4.40
CA ILE A 374 -16.03 26.22 4.95
C ILE A 374 -15.24 27.45 4.55
N THR A 375 -15.91 28.47 3.99
CA THR A 375 -15.28 29.74 3.63
C THR A 375 -15.93 30.89 4.40
N VAL A 376 -15.08 31.80 4.89
CA VAL A 376 -15.46 33.06 5.49
C VAL A 376 -14.81 34.16 4.65
N ASP A 377 -15.61 34.91 3.93
CA ASP A 377 -15.20 35.97 3.03
C ASP A 377 -15.61 37.32 3.61
N ASP A 378 -14.73 38.30 3.59
CA ASP A 378 -15.00 39.64 4.07
C ASP A 378 -14.66 40.73 3.03
N ASN A 379 -15.18 41.95 3.25
CA ASN A 379 -14.88 43.12 2.45
C ASN A 379 -13.94 44.11 3.16
N GLY A 380 -13.14 43.64 4.11
CA GLY A 380 -12.19 44.46 4.89
C GLY A 380 -10.92 44.82 4.14
N THR A 381 -9.90 45.20 4.88
CA THR A 381 -8.57 45.59 4.33
C THR A 381 -7.77 44.41 3.80
N GLY A 382 -8.15 43.16 4.16
CA GLY A 382 -7.41 41.95 3.82
C GLY A 382 -6.08 41.83 4.56
N ILE A 383 -5.32 40.78 4.22
CA ILE A 383 -3.97 40.51 4.76
C ILE A 383 -3.00 40.39 3.57
N PRO A 384 -1.89 41.13 3.56
CA PRO A 384 -0.85 41.01 2.54
C PRO A 384 -0.35 39.60 2.38
N ALA A 385 -0.06 39.14 1.16
CA ALA A 385 0.30 37.77 0.86
C ALA A 385 1.51 37.26 1.67
N GLU A 386 2.48 38.16 1.90
CA GLU A 386 3.69 37.88 2.71
C GLU A 386 3.39 37.60 4.18
N ASN A 387 2.29 38.12 4.73
CA ASN A 387 1.93 37.95 6.15
C ASN A 387 0.92 36.85 6.41
N ARG A 388 0.30 36.24 5.37
CA ARG A 388 -0.79 35.27 5.52
C ARG A 388 -0.39 34.03 6.31
N GLU A 389 0.86 33.63 6.30
CA GLU A 389 1.34 32.52 7.12
C GLU A 389 1.73 32.97 8.53
N ASP A 390 2.30 34.17 8.66
CA ASP A 390 2.74 34.71 9.96
C ASP A 390 1.57 35.02 10.90
N VAL A 391 0.41 35.43 10.39
CA VAL A 391 -0.80 35.71 11.21
C VAL A 391 -1.35 34.48 11.94
N PHE A 392 -0.89 33.28 11.61
CA PHE A 392 -1.20 32.07 12.37
C PHE A 392 -0.26 31.85 13.56
N ARG A 393 0.79 32.66 13.71
CA ARG A 393 1.66 32.58 14.91
C ARG A 393 0.92 33.15 16.12
N PRO A 394 0.94 32.47 17.26
CA PRO A 394 0.32 33.01 18.48
C PRO A 394 0.87 34.40 18.83
N PHE A 395 -0.01 35.31 19.22
CA PHE A 395 0.30 36.72 19.59
C PHE A 395 0.81 37.59 18.44
N TYR A 396 0.82 37.12 17.20
CA TYR A 396 1.21 37.91 16.06
C TYR A 396 0.07 38.88 15.65
N ARG A 397 0.42 40.16 15.44
CA ARG A 397 -0.50 41.21 14.98
C ARG A 397 0.18 42.01 13.87
N LEU A 398 -0.62 42.43 12.87
CA LEU A 398 -0.14 43.36 11.86
C LEU A 398 -0.04 44.77 12.48
N ASP A 399 1.12 45.45 12.35
CA ASP A 399 1.42 46.78 12.94
C ASP A 399 0.70 47.95 12.24
N ASP A 400 -0.65 47.85 12.11
CA ASP A 400 -1.41 49.00 11.62
C ASP A 400 -2.04 49.76 12.81
N ALA A 401 -1.80 51.08 12.87
CA ALA A 401 -2.28 51.97 13.92
C ALA A 401 -3.82 51.93 14.15
N ARG A 402 -4.61 51.48 13.16
CA ARG A 402 -6.05 51.24 13.28
C ARG A 402 -6.39 49.96 14.03
N THR A 403 -5.52 48.95 13.97
CA THR A 403 -5.71 47.64 14.65
C THR A 403 -5.47 47.75 16.16
N ALA A 404 -4.67 48.73 16.60
CA ALA A 404 -4.40 48.97 18.02
C ALA A 404 -5.63 49.43 18.80
N GLN A 405 -6.63 50.05 18.17
CA GLN A 405 -7.86 50.53 18.82
C GLN A 405 -8.99 49.48 18.85
N MET A 406 -8.88 48.37 18.10
CA MET A 406 -9.93 47.38 17.97
C MET A 406 -9.78 46.15 18.85
N GLY A 407 -8.80 46.10 19.74
CA GLY A 407 -8.60 45.01 20.73
C GLY A 407 -8.57 43.62 20.10
N GLY A 408 -7.56 42.82 20.35
CA GLY A 408 -7.55 41.42 19.94
C GLY A 408 -6.29 40.73 20.43
N THR A 409 -6.41 39.51 20.94
CA THR A 409 -5.32 38.76 21.60
C THR A 409 -4.24 38.27 20.65
N GLY A 410 -4.49 38.28 19.32
CA GLY A 410 -3.60 37.64 18.34
C GLY A 410 -3.61 36.11 18.41
N LEU A 411 -4.56 35.53 19.13
CA LEU A 411 -4.67 34.07 19.30
C LEU A 411 -5.76 33.44 18.41
N GLY A 412 -6.76 34.21 17.98
CA GLY A 412 -7.94 33.68 17.30
C GLY A 412 -7.65 32.85 16.06
N LEU A 413 -6.76 33.35 15.16
CA LEU A 413 -6.36 32.62 13.95
C LEU A 413 -5.51 31.38 14.27
N ALA A 414 -4.60 31.48 15.24
CA ALA A 414 -3.78 30.36 15.69
C ALA A 414 -4.66 29.22 16.25
N ILE A 415 -5.65 29.57 17.11
CA ILE A 415 -6.63 28.62 17.67
C ILE A 415 -7.45 27.99 16.55
N ALA A 416 -7.95 28.76 15.61
CA ALA A 416 -8.74 28.26 14.51
C ALA A 416 -7.97 27.21 13.68
N ARG A 417 -6.71 27.50 13.35
CA ARG A 417 -5.86 26.59 12.59
C ARG A 417 -5.54 25.30 13.34
N ASP A 418 -5.26 25.39 14.63
CA ASP A 418 -5.01 24.22 15.50
C ASP A 418 -6.24 23.30 15.56
N ILE A 419 -7.42 23.87 15.66
CA ILE A 419 -8.69 23.13 15.62
C ILE A 419 -8.91 22.45 14.26
N ALA A 420 -8.67 23.15 13.15
CA ALA A 420 -8.81 22.59 11.81
C ALA A 420 -7.86 21.39 11.62
N ARG A 421 -6.61 21.52 12.07
CA ARG A 421 -5.62 20.42 12.07
C ARG A 421 -6.03 19.25 12.96
N GLY A 422 -6.62 19.52 14.11
CA GLY A 422 -7.19 18.50 14.98
C GLY A 422 -8.39 17.75 14.39
N HIS A 423 -9.03 18.28 13.34
CA HIS A 423 -10.03 17.60 12.51
C HIS A 423 -9.45 16.92 11.27
N GLY A 424 -8.13 17.06 11.02
CA GLY A 424 -7.43 16.43 9.89
C GLY A 424 -7.30 17.31 8.65
N GLY A 425 -7.65 18.61 8.78
CA GLY A 425 -7.54 19.59 7.72
C GLY A 425 -6.54 20.70 7.98
N ASP A 426 -6.74 21.88 7.38
CA ASP A 426 -5.97 23.10 7.65
C ASP A 426 -6.80 24.35 7.29
N ILE A 427 -6.26 25.53 7.61
CA ILE A 427 -6.82 26.82 7.22
C ILE A 427 -5.88 27.50 6.24
N THR A 428 -6.41 28.01 5.14
CA THR A 428 -5.69 28.85 4.18
C THR A 428 -6.33 30.21 4.08
N LEU A 429 -5.52 31.23 3.88
CA LEU A 429 -5.95 32.60 3.68
C LEU A 429 -5.70 33.04 2.25
N ASP A 430 -6.69 33.66 1.64
CA ASP A 430 -6.61 34.20 0.28
C ASP A 430 -7.30 35.53 0.14
N GLN A 431 -7.26 36.15 -1.02
CA GLN A 431 -8.00 37.36 -1.29
C GLN A 431 -9.48 37.03 -1.55
N SER A 432 -10.38 37.72 -0.87
CA SER A 432 -11.83 37.58 -1.07
C SER A 432 -12.29 38.25 -2.37
N ASN A 433 -13.29 37.66 -3.01
CA ASN A 433 -14.00 38.31 -4.13
C ASN A 433 -14.76 39.58 -3.70
N LEU A 434 -14.94 39.78 -2.39
CA LEU A 434 -15.55 41.00 -1.82
C LEU A 434 -14.49 42.11 -1.62
N GLY A 435 -13.25 41.87 -1.89
CA GLY A 435 -12.13 42.80 -1.79
C GLY A 435 -11.26 42.70 -0.55
N GLY A 436 -11.68 41.95 0.48
CA GLY A 436 -10.96 41.72 1.73
C GLY A 436 -10.26 40.36 1.81
N LEU A 437 -10.44 39.66 2.93
CA LEU A 437 -9.85 38.37 3.21
C LEU A 437 -10.83 37.23 2.96
N GLN A 438 -10.35 36.14 2.37
CA GLN A 438 -11.02 34.84 2.37
C GLN A 438 -10.27 33.88 3.29
N ALA A 439 -10.91 33.40 4.35
CA ALA A 439 -10.42 32.32 5.16
C ALA A 439 -11.14 31.01 4.76
N ARG A 440 -10.38 29.99 4.39
CA ARG A 440 -10.89 28.71 3.91
C ARG A 440 -10.46 27.62 4.88
N ILE A 441 -11.42 26.95 5.52
CA ILE A 441 -11.22 25.79 6.38
C ILE A 441 -11.48 24.54 5.56
N SER A 442 -10.59 23.57 5.59
CA SER A 442 -10.82 22.20 5.10
C SER A 442 -10.89 21.27 6.32
N ILE A 443 -11.92 20.44 6.44
CA ILE A 443 -12.09 19.45 7.52
C ILE A 443 -12.62 18.13 6.98
#